data_273cadc51d229859df336a4334a26345
#
_entry.id   273cadc51d229859df336a4334a26345
#
_cell.length_a   1.000
_cell.length_b   1.000
_cell.length_c   1.000
_cell.angle_alpha   90.00
_cell.angle_beta   90.00
_cell.angle_gamma   90.00
#
_symmetry.space_group_name_H-M   'P 1'
#
loop_
_entity.id
_entity.type
_entity.pdbx_description
1 polymer ?
#
loop_
_entity_poly.entity_id
_entity_poly.type
_entity_poly.pdbx_seq_one_letter_code
_entity_poly.pdbx_strand_id
1 'polypeptide(L)'
;QEIRKIEQNRIHTPVIALTAGNVKGEKEKCLDFGMDDFVTKPFVEEDLVKLFANWLANTNNQQVSKKSSAAILSHFNKSKLREFMGDDDETIKEVLKITINEINKTDNNLKQLIQNPELEVFNAIGHKLYGTATATGLDLLAELAKELEALDHLDHIETLYQNFNKEMQIVINFLQQEVNKL
;
A
#
# COMPACT_ATOMS: atom_id res chain seq x y z
N GLN A 1 -14.22 -11.98 17.57
CA GLN A 1 -15.41 -12.06 18.47
C GLN A 1 -15.27 -13.18 19.51
N GLU A 2 -14.72 -14.36 19.16
CA GLU A 2 -14.55 -15.47 20.14
C GLU A 2 -13.59 -15.10 21.27
N ILE A 3 -12.48 -14.43 20.99
CA ILE A 3 -11.54 -13.94 22.01
C ILE A 3 -12.26 -13.06 23.01
N ARG A 4 -13.10 -12.13 22.55
CA ARG A 4 -13.85 -11.21 23.40
C ARG A 4 -14.86 -11.93 24.30
N LYS A 5 -15.45 -13.03 23.84
CA LYS A 5 -16.32 -13.90 24.66
C LYS A 5 -15.53 -14.62 25.77
N ILE A 6 -14.32 -15.06 25.46
CA ILE A 6 -13.46 -15.77 26.42
C ILE A 6 -12.94 -14.81 27.50
N GLU A 7 -12.63 -13.59 27.16
CA GLU A 7 -12.08 -12.57 28.08
C GLU A 7 -13.04 -12.15 29.18
N GLN A 8 -14.35 -12.25 28.96
CA GLN A 8 -15.40 -11.96 29.97
C GLN A 8 -15.13 -10.67 30.78
N ASN A 9 -14.61 -9.61 30.16
CA ASN A 9 -14.20 -8.33 30.75
C ASN A 9 -13.12 -8.41 31.87
N ARG A 10 -12.37 -9.50 31.97
CA ARG A 10 -11.31 -9.66 32.98
C ARG A 10 -9.92 -9.24 32.47
N ILE A 11 -9.63 -9.51 31.22
CA ILE A 11 -8.35 -9.20 30.57
C ILE A 11 -8.69 -8.79 29.16
N HIS A 12 -8.11 -7.71 28.67
CA HIS A 12 -8.26 -7.29 27.28
C HIS A 12 -6.97 -7.55 26.53
N THR A 13 -6.97 -8.54 25.64
CA THR A 13 -5.83 -8.85 24.79
C THR A 13 -5.90 -8.01 23.51
N PRO A 14 -4.95 -7.12 23.24
CA PRO A 14 -4.94 -6.37 21.99
C PRO A 14 -4.90 -7.29 20.77
N VAL A 15 -5.86 -7.14 19.87
CA VAL A 15 -5.96 -7.89 18.62
C VAL A 15 -5.78 -6.93 17.46
N ILE A 16 -4.66 -7.07 16.75
CA ILE A 16 -4.26 -6.16 15.68
C ILE A 16 -4.44 -6.85 14.32
N ALA A 17 -5.18 -6.22 13.42
CA ALA A 17 -5.34 -6.72 12.06
C ALA A 17 -4.12 -6.38 11.20
N LEU A 18 -3.59 -7.36 10.44
CA LEU A 18 -2.61 -7.13 9.37
C LEU A 18 -3.33 -7.24 8.03
N THR A 19 -3.72 -6.09 7.46
CA THR A 19 -4.56 -6.02 6.25
C THR A 19 -3.76 -5.68 5.01
N ALA A 20 -4.21 -6.16 3.86
CA ALA A 20 -3.54 -5.91 2.58
C ALA A 20 -3.94 -4.56 1.94
N GLY A 21 -4.98 -3.89 2.41
CA GLY A 21 -5.49 -2.66 1.81
C GLY A 21 -5.93 -1.63 2.84
N ASN A 22 -5.92 -0.36 2.42
CA ASN A 22 -6.44 0.76 3.19
C ASN A 22 -7.82 1.17 2.62
N VAL A 23 -8.70 0.18 2.41
CA VAL A 23 -10.03 0.43 1.89
C VAL A 23 -10.84 1.21 2.93
N LYS A 24 -11.46 2.31 2.50
CA LYS A 24 -12.40 3.08 3.32
C LYS A 24 -13.47 2.12 3.87
N GLY A 25 -13.51 1.92 5.19
CA GLY A 25 -14.44 0.98 5.84
C GLY A 25 -13.81 -0.32 6.36
N GLU A 26 -12.59 -0.72 5.97
CA GLU A 26 -11.92 -1.88 6.59
C GLU A 26 -11.53 -1.62 8.04
N LYS A 27 -11.15 -0.39 8.35
CA LYS A 27 -10.91 0.03 9.74
C LYS A 27 -12.14 -0.16 10.60
N GLU A 28 -13.27 0.35 10.13
CA GLU A 28 -14.55 0.23 10.83
C GLU A 28 -14.95 -1.25 10.95
N LYS A 29 -14.80 -2.03 9.89
CA LYS A 29 -15.05 -3.48 9.95
C LYS A 29 -14.16 -4.19 10.96
N CYS A 30 -12.85 -3.91 10.99
CA CYS A 30 -11.96 -4.51 11.98
C CYS A 30 -12.40 -4.17 13.42
N LEU A 31 -12.74 -2.93 13.68
CA LEU A 31 -13.25 -2.49 14.98
C LEU A 31 -14.60 -3.14 15.32
N ASP A 32 -15.53 -3.24 14.39
CA ASP A 32 -16.82 -3.90 14.54
C ASP A 32 -16.68 -5.40 14.82
N PHE A 33 -15.64 -6.05 14.28
CA PHE A 33 -15.30 -7.43 14.60
C PHE A 33 -14.58 -7.62 15.93
N GLY A 34 -14.35 -6.52 16.68
CA GLY A 34 -13.74 -6.54 18.00
C GLY A 34 -12.21 -6.58 17.98
N MET A 35 -11.59 -6.16 16.89
CA MET A 35 -10.15 -5.88 16.83
C MET A 35 -9.89 -4.48 17.39
N ASP A 36 -8.68 -4.25 17.89
CA ASP A 36 -8.35 -3.01 18.58
C ASP A 36 -7.62 -2.02 17.69
N ASP A 37 -6.85 -2.53 16.71
CA ASP A 37 -6.08 -1.71 15.79
C ASP A 37 -5.80 -2.49 14.50
N PHE A 38 -5.15 -1.84 13.53
CA PHE A 38 -4.77 -2.48 12.28
C PHE A 38 -3.48 -1.88 11.72
N VAL A 39 -2.75 -2.68 10.95
CA VAL A 39 -1.58 -2.28 10.17
C VAL A 39 -1.78 -2.74 8.73
N THR A 40 -1.58 -1.84 7.79
CA THR A 40 -1.68 -2.15 6.35
C THR A 40 -0.38 -2.71 5.83
N LYS A 41 -0.46 -3.78 5.06
CA LYS A 41 0.69 -4.32 4.31
C LYS A 41 0.91 -3.50 3.03
N PRO A 42 2.17 -3.29 2.62
CA PRO A 42 3.41 -3.64 3.31
C PRO A 42 3.68 -2.68 4.50
N PHE A 43 4.24 -3.19 5.59
CA PHE A 43 4.64 -2.42 6.77
C PHE A 43 6.14 -2.61 7.04
N VAL A 44 6.77 -1.60 7.63
CA VAL A 44 8.17 -1.62 8.07
C VAL A 44 8.25 -1.83 9.58
N GLU A 45 9.44 -2.15 10.08
CA GLU A 45 9.68 -2.37 11.51
C GLU A 45 9.21 -1.19 12.38
N GLU A 46 9.43 0.04 11.90
CA GLU A 46 9.02 1.25 12.62
C GLU A 46 7.52 1.36 12.83
N ASP A 47 6.70 0.86 11.91
CA ASP A 47 5.24 0.84 12.05
C ASP A 47 4.81 -0.10 13.17
N LEU A 48 5.48 -1.26 13.28
CA LEU A 48 5.26 -2.19 14.38
C LEU A 48 5.76 -1.64 15.70
N VAL A 49 6.93 -0.99 15.73
CA VAL A 49 7.47 -0.34 16.93
C VAL A 49 6.53 0.75 17.42
N LYS A 50 6.01 1.61 16.53
CA LYS A 50 5.02 2.65 16.88
C LYS A 50 3.72 2.04 17.41
N LEU A 51 3.24 0.98 16.75
CA LEU A 51 2.06 0.25 17.18
C LEU A 51 2.25 -0.33 18.60
N PHE A 52 3.34 -1.06 18.83
CA PHE A 52 3.63 -1.63 20.14
C PHE A 52 3.84 -0.56 21.20
N ALA A 53 4.54 0.54 20.88
CA ALA A 53 4.70 1.66 21.80
C ALA A 53 3.34 2.24 22.21
N ASN A 54 2.41 2.40 21.29
CA ASN A 54 1.05 2.87 21.59
C ASN A 54 0.28 1.92 22.51
N TRP A 55 0.38 0.62 22.27
CA TRP A 55 -0.37 -0.38 23.04
C TRP A 55 0.29 -0.74 24.35
N LEU A 56 1.63 -0.71 24.45
CA LEU A 56 2.36 -0.96 25.69
C LEU A 56 2.47 0.29 26.59
N ALA A 57 2.46 1.49 26.00
CA ALA A 57 2.49 2.75 26.77
C ALA A 57 1.11 3.17 27.28
N ASN A 58 0.02 2.73 26.66
CA ASN A 58 -1.36 3.09 27.02
C ASN A 58 -1.95 2.30 28.19
N THR A 59 -1.12 1.95 29.16
CA THR A 59 -1.64 1.79 30.53
C THR A 59 -1.96 3.13 31.18
N ASN A 60 -1.61 4.29 30.56
CA ASN A 60 -1.99 5.62 31.04
C ASN A 60 -2.06 6.64 29.90
N ASN A 61 -3.28 7.13 29.68
CA ASN A 61 -3.67 8.38 29.04
C ASN A 61 -3.79 8.49 27.51
N GLN A 62 -4.98 8.95 27.17
CA GLN A 62 -5.54 9.39 25.90
C GLN A 62 -4.75 10.52 25.22
N GLN A 63 -4.93 10.58 23.91
CA GLN A 63 -4.64 11.66 22.97
C GLN A 63 -3.21 11.76 22.43
N VAL A 64 -3.01 11.20 21.26
CA VAL A 64 -2.02 11.74 20.32
C VAL A 64 -2.73 12.13 19.03
N SER A 65 -2.75 13.43 18.85
CA SER A 65 -3.29 14.16 17.71
C SER A 65 -2.70 13.68 16.37
N LYS A 66 -3.62 13.50 15.39
CA LYS A 66 -3.27 13.47 13.96
C LYS A 66 -2.40 14.67 13.60
N LYS A 67 -1.12 14.44 13.32
CA LYS A 67 -0.35 15.31 12.45
C LYS A 67 -0.16 14.57 11.13
N SER A 68 -1.07 14.81 10.21
CA SER A 68 -0.82 14.58 8.80
C SER A 68 0.23 15.60 8.35
N SER A 69 1.52 15.23 8.39
CA SER A 69 2.45 15.85 7.47
C SER A 69 2.03 15.39 6.08
N ALA A 70 1.59 16.31 5.24
CA ALA A 70 1.43 16.05 3.82
C ALA A 70 2.82 15.64 3.30
N ALA A 71 3.07 14.35 3.23
CA ALA A 71 4.28 13.82 2.59
C ALA A 71 4.21 14.26 1.13
N ILE A 72 5.25 14.91 0.64
CA ILE A 72 5.36 15.22 -0.79
C ILE A 72 5.50 13.87 -1.48
N LEU A 73 4.45 13.46 -2.18
CA LEU A 73 4.47 12.23 -2.97
C LEU A 73 5.52 12.35 -4.06
N SER A 74 6.34 11.33 -4.20
CA SER A 74 7.41 11.26 -5.18
C SER A 74 7.13 10.19 -6.23
N HIS A 75 7.67 10.38 -7.45
CA HIS A 75 7.65 9.33 -8.47
C HIS A 75 8.45 8.11 -8.03
N PHE A 76 9.57 8.32 -7.36
CA PHE A 76 10.41 7.26 -6.81
C PHE A 76 11.14 7.73 -5.54
N ASN A 77 10.96 6.99 -4.46
CA ASN A 77 11.58 7.23 -3.17
C ASN A 77 12.60 6.13 -2.84
N LYS A 78 13.85 6.37 -3.19
CA LYS A 78 14.94 5.41 -2.97
C LYS A 78 15.16 5.07 -1.49
N SER A 79 14.90 6.01 -0.59
CA SER A 79 15.05 5.77 0.85
C SER A 79 14.05 4.73 1.35
N LYS A 80 12.79 4.82 0.91
CA LYS A 80 11.77 3.80 1.21
C LYS A 80 12.14 2.43 0.64
N LEU A 81 12.66 2.38 -0.59
CA LEU A 81 13.11 1.12 -1.17
C LEU A 81 14.19 0.46 -0.32
N ARG A 82 15.22 1.22 0.12
CA ARG A 82 16.31 0.71 0.96
C ARG A 82 15.83 0.31 2.36
N GLU A 83 14.92 1.06 2.92
CA GLU A 83 14.29 0.74 4.21
C GLU A 83 13.58 -0.63 4.16
N PHE A 84 12.96 -0.95 3.03
CA PHE A 84 12.20 -2.19 2.83
C PHE A 84 13.07 -3.38 2.43
N MET A 85 14.08 -3.15 1.56
CA MET A 85 14.88 -4.20 0.92
C MET A 85 16.28 -4.34 1.54
N GLY A 86 16.69 -3.39 2.39
CA GLY A 86 18.07 -3.31 2.88
C GLY A 86 19.00 -2.59 1.89
N ASP A 87 20.31 -2.67 2.16
CA ASP A 87 21.34 -1.92 1.43
C ASP A 87 22.14 -2.76 0.41
N ASP A 88 21.70 -4.00 0.12
CA ASP A 88 22.33 -4.85 -0.87
C ASP A 88 21.96 -4.42 -2.30
N ASP A 89 22.92 -3.80 -2.99
CA ASP A 89 22.70 -3.23 -4.32
C ASP A 89 22.31 -4.27 -5.39
N GLU A 90 22.82 -5.51 -5.29
CA GLU A 90 22.44 -6.58 -6.25
C GLU A 90 20.97 -6.98 -6.04
N THR A 91 20.53 -7.16 -4.80
CA THR A 91 19.12 -7.44 -4.48
C THR A 91 18.22 -6.30 -4.95
N ILE A 92 18.60 -5.06 -4.66
CA ILE A 92 17.86 -3.86 -5.09
C ILE A 92 17.74 -3.83 -6.61
N LYS A 93 18.83 -4.07 -7.32
CA LYS A 93 18.87 -4.09 -8.80
C LYS A 93 17.93 -5.14 -9.38
N GLU A 94 17.89 -6.33 -8.79
CA GLU A 94 16.99 -7.40 -9.22
C GLU A 94 15.52 -7.04 -8.96
N VAL A 95 15.20 -6.51 -7.80
CA VAL A 95 13.85 -6.03 -7.44
C VAL A 95 13.39 -4.94 -8.40
N LEU A 96 14.23 -3.97 -8.72
CA LEU A 96 13.89 -2.90 -9.67
C LEU A 96 13.59 -3.44 -11.08
N LYS A 97 14.35 -4.44 -11.56
CA LYS A 97 14.08 -5.11 -12.85
C LYS A 97 12.74 -5.85 -12.84
N ILE A 98 12.44 -6.58 -11.76
CA ILE A 98 11.15 -7.25 -11.59
C ILE A 98 10.02 -6.23 -11.57
N THR A 99 10.19 -5.12 -10.85
CA THR A 99 9.20 -4.04 -10.77
C THR A 99 8.92 -3.43 -12.15
N ILE A 100 9.96 -3.13 -12.95
CA ILE A 100 9.82 -2.63 -14.31
C ILE A 100 8.99 -3.61 -15.16
N ASN A 101 9.28 -4.91 -15.07
CA ASN A 101 8.55 -5.93 -15.82
C ASN A 101 7.07 -6.01 -15.38
N GLU A 102 6.79 -5.94 -14.09
CA GLU A 102 5.40 -5.95 -13.58
C GLU A 102 4.63 -4.69 -14.00
N ILE A 103 5.26 -3.52 -13.98
CA ILE A 103 4.63 -2.27 -14.44
C ILE A 103 4.29 -2.37 -15.95
N ASN A 104 5.23 -2.83 -16.79
CA ASN A 104 5.00 -3.00 -18.22
C ASN A 104 3.86 -4.01 -18.50
N LYS A 105 3.82 -5.10 -17.75
CA LYS A 105 2.76 -6.11 -17.86
C LYS A 105 1.41 -5.56 -17.44
N THR A 106 1.39 -4.75 -16.36
CA THR A 106 0.20 -4.07 -15.89
C THR A 106 -0.33 -3.07 -16.92
N ASP A 107 0.54 -2.25 -17.53
CA ASP A 107 0.15 -1.32 -18.59
C ASP A 107 -0.48 -2.04 -19.79
N ASN A 108 0.10 -3.15 -20.23
CA ASN A 108 -0.46 -3.95 -21.33
C ASN A 108 -1.82 -4.56 -20.97
N ASN A 109 -1.99 -5.04 -19.73
CA ASN A 109 -3.26 -5.57 -19.27
C ASN A 109 -4.35 -4.48 -19.19
N LEU A 110 -4.03 -3.30 -18.65
CA LEU A 110 -4.94 -2.16 -18.59
C LEU A 110 -5.35 -1.68 -19.98
N LYS A 111 -4.43 -1.63 -20.97
CA LYS A 111 -4.73 -1.30 -22.36
C LYS A 111 -5.77 -2.23 -22.99
N GLN A 112 -5.68 -3.52 -22.70
CA GLN A 112 -6.63 -4.49 -23.22
C GLN A 112 -7.96 -4.39 -22.48
N LEU A 113 -7.93 -4.22 -21.17
CA LEU A 113 -9.12 -4.19 -20.32
C LEU A 113 -10.00 -2.96 -20.59
N ILE A 114 -9.43 -1.82 -20.99
CA ILE A 114 -10.20 -0.62 -21.35
C ILE A 114 -11.17 -0.88 -22.53
N GLN A 115 -10.85 -1.82 -23.40
CA GLN A 115 -11.70 -2.14 -24.56
C GLN A 115 -12.94 -2.95 -24.18
N ASN A 116 -12.84 -3.73 -23.09
CA ASN A 116 -13.94 -4.47 -22.49
C ASN A 116 -13.79 -4.37 -20.97
N PRO A 117 -14.25 -3.28 -20.36
CA PRO A 117 -13.95 -2.98 -18.99
C PRO A 117 -14.73 -3.85 -18.01
N GLU A 118 -14.02 -4.48 -17.07
CA GLU A 118 -14.58 -5.28 -15.98
C GLU A 118 -14.09 -4.70 -14.64
N LEU A 119 -15.02 -4.20 -13.83
CA LEU A 119 -14.72 -3.48 -12.59
C LEU A 119 -13.88 -4.31 -11.61
N GLU A 120 -14.25 -5.56 -11.38
CA GLU A 120 -13.55 -6.47 -10.47
C GLU A 120 -12.08 -6.70 -10.90
N VAL A 121 -11.83 -6.74 -12.22
CA VAL A 121 -10.47 -6.92 -12.76
C VAL A 121 -9.64 -5.66 -12.55
N PHE A 122 -10.23 -4.47 -12.72
CA PHE A 122 -9.54 -3.21 -12.40
C PHE A 122 -9.17 -3.14 -10.91
N ASN A 123 -10.10 -3.48 -10.02
CA ASN A 123 -9.87 -3.47 -8.58
C ASN A 123 -8.74 -4.46 -8.18
N ALA A 124 -8.74 -5.66 -8.78
CA ALA A 124 -7.68 -6.65 -8.54
C ALA A 124 -6.30 -6.18 -9.04
N ILE A 125 -6.24 -5.51 -10.20
CA ILE A 125 -5.01 -4.91 -10.72
C ILE A 125 -4.54 -3.80 -9.78
N GLY A 126 -5.45 -2.92 -9.35
CA GLY A 126 -5.17 -1.85 -8.39
C GLY A 126 -4.56 -2.38 -7.10
N HIS A 127 -5.18 -3.39 -6.51
CA HIS A 127 -4.69 -4.03 -5.29
C HIS A 127 -3.25 -4.56 -5.43
N LYS A 128 -2.99 -5.33 -6.50
CA LYS A 128 -1.67 -5.90 -6.76
C LYS A 128 -0.62 -4.81 -6.98
N LEU A 129 -0.95 -3.80 -7.79
CA LEU A 129 -0.04 -2.71 -8.13
C LEU A 129 0.25 -1.83 -6.92
N TYR A 130 -0.74 -1.58 -6.05
CA TYR A 130 -0.56 -0.85 -4.80
C TYR A 130 0.53 -1.48 -3.92
N GLY A 131 0.47 -2.80 -3.69
CA GLY A 131 1.48 -3.52 -2.93
C GLY A 131 2.88 -3.39 -3.53
N THR A 132 3.00 -3.60 -4.85
CA THR A 132 4.29 -3.47 -5.56
C THR A 132 4.84 -2.04 -5.48
N ALA A 133 4.01 -1.04 -5.76
CA ALA A 133 4.42 0.37 -5.77
C ALA A 133 4.84 0.86 -4.38
N THR A 134 4.11 0.47 -3.33
CA THR A 134 4.44 0.83 -1.96
C THR A 134 5.76 0.21 -1.51
N ALA A 135 5.97 -1.08 -1.77
CA ALA A 135 7.20 -1.80 -1.39
C ALA A 135 8.45 -1.26 -2.14
N THR A 136 8.27 -0.69 -3.31
CA THR A 136 9.38 -0.15 -4.13
C THR A 136 9.50 1.36 -4.09
N GLY A 137 8.76 2.05 -3.21
CA GLY A 137 8.87 3.50 -3.01
C GLY A 137 8.31 4.34 -4.15
N LEU A 138 7.29 3.85 -4.87
CA LEU A 138 6.63 4.52 -5.98
C LEU A 138 5.35 5.21 -5.50
N ASP A 139 5.50 6.29 -4.72
CA ASP A 139 4.41 6.90 -3.94
C ASP A 139 3.22 7.35 -4.81
N LEU A 140 3.48 8.04 -5.92
CA LEU A 140 2.41 8.51 -6.82
C LEU A 140 1.71 7.34 -7.53
N LEU A 141 2.47 6.33 -7.97
CA LEU A 141 1.89 5.15 -8.59
C LEU A 141 1.05 4.35 -7.57
N ALA A 142 1.46 4.31 -6.31
CA ALA A 142 0.70 3.67 -5.23
C ALA A 142 -0.65 4.37 -5.00
N GLU A 143 -0.70 5.70 -4.99
CA GLU A 143 -1.98 6.43 -4.84
C GLU A 143 -2.91 6.18 -6.04
N LEU A 144 -2.41 6.21 -7.28
CA LEU A 144 -3.21 5.86 -8.45
C LEU A 144 -3.73 4.41 -8.36
N ALA A 145 -2.87 3.48 -7.94
CA ALA A 145 -3.25 2.08 -7.77
C ALA A 145 -4.37 1.90 -6.74
N LYS A 146 -4.35 2.68 -5.68
CA LYS A 146 -5.39 2.72 -4.66
C LYS A 146 -6.71 3.31 -5.20
N GLU A 147 -6.65 4.34 -6.06
CA GLU A 147 -7.83 4.84 -6.76
C GLU A 147 -8.44 3.75 -7.65
N LEU A 148 -7.60 2.98 -8.36
CA LEU A 148 -8.05 1.87 -9.21
C LEU A 148 -8.68 0.73 -8.40
N GLU A 149 -8.11 0.39 -7.24
CA GLU A 149 -8.64 -0.61 -6.32
C GLU A 149 -10.01 -0.20 -5.73
N ALA A 150 -10.21 1.09 -5.52
CA ALA A 150 -11.41 1.65 -4.89
C ALA A 150 -12.52 2.02 -5.88
N LEU A 151 -12.38 1.70 -7.17
CA LEU A 151 -13.42 1.98 -8.16
C LEU A 151 -14.71 1.24 -7.81
N ASP A 152 -15.82 1.95 -7.89
CA ASP A 152 -17.18 1.44 -7.76
C ASP A 152 -17.99 1.53 -9.07
N HIS A 153 -17.46 2.27 -10.06
CA HIS A 153 -18.03 2.41 -11.41
C HIS A 153 -16.91 2.73 -12.43
N LEU A 154 -17.25 2.69 -13.72
CA LEU A 154 -16.26 2.77 -14.81
C LEU A 154 -16.29 4.11 -15.57
N ASP A 155 -17.09 5.08 -15.14
CA ASP A 155 -17.36 6.32 -15.90
C ASP A 155 -16.12 7.16 -16.27
N HIS A 156 -15.06 7.06 -15.50
CA HIS A 156 -13.82 7.84 -15.71
C HIS A 156 -12.59 6.98 -15.94
N ILE A 157 -12.80 5.72 -16.29
CA ILE A 157 -11.70 4.75 -16.41
C ILE A 157 -10.64 5.15 -17.45
N GLU A 158 -11.06 5.74 -18.56
CA GLU A 158 -10.11 6.23 -19.58
C GLU A 158 -9.20 7.34 -19.06
N THR A 159 -9.78 8.30 -18.31
CA THR A 159 -9.00 9.40 -17.69
C THR A 159 -8.05 8.86 -16.64
N LEU A 160 -8.51 7.96 -15.81
CA LEU A 160 -7.68 7.31 -14.80
C LEU A 160 -6.54 6.54 -15.46
N TYR A 161 -6.83 5.78 -16.52
CA TYR A 161 -5.79 5.07 -17.27
C TYR A 161 -4.75 6.00 -17.90
N GLN A 162 -5.16 7.14 -18.45
CA GLN A 162 -4.19 8.12 -18.99
C GLN A 162 -3.23 8.62 -17.90
N ASN A 163 -3.73 8.88 -16.69
CA ASN A 163 -2.89 9.26 -15.55
C ASN A 163 -1.94 8.12 -15.17
N PHE A 164 -2.44 6.90 -15.11
CA PHE A 164 -1.63 5.70 -14.88
C PHE A 164 -0.53 5.54 -15.92
N ASN A 165 -0.87 5.57 -17.19
CA ASN A 165 0.09 5.38 -18.27
C ASN A 165 1.22 6.42 -18.19
N LYS A 166 0.86 7.69 -17.96
CA LYS A 166 1.84 8.76 -17.80
C LYS A 166 2.78 8.49 -16.62
N GLU A 167 2.23 8.14 -15.46
CA GLU A 167 3.04 7.86 -14.26
C GLU A 167 3.91 6.62 -14.44
N MET A 168 3.37 5.53 -15.01
CA MET A 168 4.13 4.31 -15.27
C MET A 168 5.34 4.57 -16.18
N GLN A 169 5.21 5.40 -17.23
CA GLN A 169 6.33 5.77 -18.11
C GLN A 169 7.40 6.59 -17.37
N ILE A 170 6.98 7.53 -16.52
CA ILE A 170 7.91 8.31 -15.69
C ILE A 170 8.68 7.38 -14.75
N VAL A 171 7.96 6.52 -14.04
CA VAL A 171 8.53 5.56 -13.06
C VAL A 171 9.50 4.61 -13.76
N ILE A 172 9.13 4.00 -14.90
CA ILE A 172 10.02 3.09 -15.65
C ILE A 172 11.33 3.77 -15.97
N ASN A 173 11.30 5.02 -16.43
CA ASN A 173 12.51 5.78 -16.74
C ASN A 173 13.39 5.99 -15.49
N PHE A 174 12.80 6.35 -14.34
CA PHE A 174 13.53 6.48 -13.09
C PHE A 174 14.17 5.16 -12.64
N LEU A 175 13.41 4.07 -12.66
CA LEU A 175 13.91 2.75 -12.26
C LEU A 175 15.01 2.24 -13.18
N GLN A 176 14.90 2.44 -14.49
CA GLN A 176 15.96 2.10 -15.45
C GLN A 176 17.25 2.87 -15.20
N GLN A 177 17.14 4.18 -14.92
CA GLN A 177 18.30 4.99 -14.55
C GLN A 177 18.96 4.50 -13.26
N GLU A 178 18.16 4.08 -12.28
CA GLU A 178 18.68 3.58 -11.01
C GLU A 178 19.34 2.20 -11.16
N VAL A 179 18.75 1.31 -11.95
CA VAL A 179 19.35 -0.01 -12.30
C VAL A 179 20.72 0.15 -12.96
N ASN A 180 20.91 1.19 -13.76
CA ASN A 180 22.18 1.45 -14.45
C ASN A 180 23.26 2.08 -13.54
N LYS A 181 22.88 2.61 -12.37
CA LYS A 181 23.81 3.19 -11.37
C LYS A 181 24.31 2.16 -10.35
N LEU A 182 23.53 1.10 -10.17
CA LEU A 182 23.86 -0.04 -9.31
C LEU A 182 24.65 -1.10 -10.11
#